data_6b156ae61ce8919737863efbae846cb1
#
_entry.id   6b156ae61ce8919737863efbae846cb1
#
_cell.length_a   1.000
_cell.length_b   1.000
_cell.length_c   1.000
_cell.angle_alpha   90.00
_cell.angle_beta   90.00
_cell.angle_gamma   90.00
#
_symmetry.space_group_name_H-M   'P 1'
#
loop_
_entity.id
_entity.type
_entity.pdbx_description
1 polymer ?
#
loop_
_entity_poly.entity_id
_entity_poly.type
_entity_poly.pdbx_seq_one_letter_code
_entity_poly.pdbx_strand_id
1 'polypeptide(L)'
;MKFGTKVLHAGIAPDPSTGAIMTPIFQTSTYVQEAPGKHKGFEYARTQNPTRTVLEENLAALENAKYGRCFSSGMGATDAVIKLLAPGDEVICTHDLYGGTYRLFTTIYQNYGIVFKFVDLQDIEAVKKAFNPKTKMIWIESPTNP
;
A
#
# COMPACT_ATOMS: atom_id res chain seq x y z
N MET A 1 5.39 -20.97 -9.58
CA MET A 1 6.79 -20.55 -9.24
C MET A 1 6.95 -20.68 -7.73
N LYS A 2 8.09 -21.23 -7.22
CA LYS A 2 8.38 -21.32 -5.77
C LYS A 2 8.68 -19.92 -5.23
N PHE A 3 8.48 -19.70 -3.92
CA PHE A 3 8.67 -18.39 -3.28
C PHE A 3 10.03 -17.76 -3.60
N GLY A 4 11.15 -18.50 -3.39
CA GLY A 4 12.49 -17.99 -3.67
C GLY A 4 12.71 -17.61 -5.14
N THR A 5 12.05 -18.28 -6.08
CA THR A 5 12.08 -17.92 -7.50
C THR A 5 11.25 -16.67 -7.78
N LYS A 6 10.08 -16.52 -7.10
CA LYS A 6 9.25 -15.31 -7.20
C LYS A 6 10.02 -14.06 -6.73
N VAL A 7 10.74 -14.16 -5.61
CA VAL A 7 11.54 -13.03 -5.07
C VAL A 7 12.48 -12.45 -6.13
N LEU A 8 13.11 -13.31 -6.95
CA LEU A 8 14.12 -12.91 -7.91
C LEU A 8 13.55 -12.53 -9.29
N HIS A 9 12.40 -13.09 -9.68
CA HIS A 9 11.98 -13.05 -11.09
C HIS A 9 10.56 -12.52 -11.32
N ALA A 10 9.70 -12.48 -10.30
CA ALA A 10 8.34 -12.00 -10.50
C ALA A 10 8.32 -10.49 -10.81
N GLY A 11 7.55 -10.09 -11.81
CA GLY A 11 7.45 -8.71 -12.26
C GLY A 11 8.67 -8.19 -13.05
N ILE A 12 9.71 -9.04 -13.25
CA ILE A 12 10.92 -8.66 -14.00
C ILE A 12 10.86 -9.27 -15.39
N ALA A 13 11.02 -8.43 -16.41
CA ALA A 13 11.24 -8.81 -17.79
C ALA A 13 12.54 -8.16 -18.29
N PRO A 14 13.28 -8.80 -19.22
CA PRO A 14 14.43 -8.16 -19.84
C PRO A 14 14.05 -6.82 -20.49
N ASP A 15 14.90 -5.82 -20.33
CA ASP A 15 14.69 -4.50 -20.95
C ASP A 15 14.62 -4.65 -22.48
N PRO A 16 13.56 -4.17 -23.14
CA PRO A 16 13.36 -4.40 -24.57
C PRO A 16 14.36 -3.65 -25.46
N SER A 17 15.01 -2.62 -24.96
CA SER A 17 15.97 -1.82 -25.72
C SER A 17 17.40 -2.36 -25.66
N THR A 18 17.79 -2.97 -24.53
CA THR A 18 19.17 -3.41 -24.28
C THR A 18 19.29 -4.91 -24.01
N GLY A 19 18.18 -5.59 -23.70
CA GLY A 19 18.17 -6.97 -23.22
C GLY A 19 18.68 -7.14 -21.78
N ALA A 20 18.85 -6.05 -21.03
CA ALA A 20 19.29 -6.13 -19.63
C ALA A 20 18.31 -6.95 -18.79
N ILE A 21 18.83 -7.96 -18.07
CA ILE A 21 18.01 -8.85 -17.24
C ILE A 21 17.53 -8.13 -15.97
N MET A 22 18.39 -7.30 -15.37
CA MET A 22 18.03 -6.49 -14.23
C MET A 22 17.33 -5.20 -14.70
N THR A 23 16.28 -4.82 -14.02
CA THR A 23 15.52 -3.61 -14.35
C THR A 23 16.41 -2.36 -14.29
N PRO A 24 16.51 -1.58 -15.37
CA PRO A 24 17.22 -0.31 -15.35
C PRO A 24 16.64 0.67 -14.32
N ILE A 25 17.48 1.54 -13.77
CA ILE A 25 17.05 2.63 -12.90
C ILE A 25 16.67 3.83 -13.76
N PHE A 26 15.37 4.11 -13.88
CA PHE A 26 14.86 5.23 -14.66
C PHE A 26 14.80 6.50 -13.81
N GLN A 27 15.86 7.31 -13.86
CA GLN A 27 15.94 8.62 -13.22
C GLN A 27 15.38 9.71 -14.15
N THR A 28 14.07 9.66 -14.40
CA THR A 28 13.39 10.62 -15.27
C THR A 28 12.10 11.10 -14.65
N SER A 29 11.66 12.30 -15.02
CA SER A 29 10.36 12.85 -14.62
C SER A 29 9.30 12.67 -15.70
N THR A 30 9.66 12.89 -16.97
CA THR A 30 8.74 12.90 -18.10
C THR A 30 9.17 11.92 -19.18
N TYR A 31 8.21 11.49 -19.99
CA TYR A 31 8.42 10.59 -21.13
C TYR A 31 7.91 11.25 -22.40
N VAL A 32 8.57 10.98 -23.54
CA VAL A 32 8.12 11.47 -24.84
C VAL A 32 6.79 10.83 -25.20
N GLN A 33 5.85 11.65 -25.64
CA GLN A 33 4.56 11.23 -26.17
C GLN A 33 4.51 11.51 -27.68
N GLU A 34 3.84 10.65 -28.45
CA GLU A 34 3.63 10.82 -29.89
C GLU A 34 2.62 11.94 -30.17
N ALA A 35 1.64 12.12 -29.25
CA ALA A 35 0.64 13.18 -29.21
C ALA A 35 0.10 13.29 -27.79
N PRO A 36 -0.64 14.35 -27.44
CA PRO A 36 -1.27 14.46 -26.12
C PRO A 36 -2.08 13.21 -25.76
N GLY A 37 -1.70 12.53 -24.65
CA GLY A 37 -2.30 11.29 -24.19
C GLY A 37 -1.89 10.02 -24.97
N LYS A 38 -1.02 10.11 -25.98
CA LYS A 38 -0.48 8.95 -26.71
C LYS A 38 0.94 8.66 -26.26
N HIS A 39 1.08 7.87 -25.20
CA HIS A 39 2.36 7.46 -24.61
C HIS A 39 2.62 5.96 -24.76
N LYS A 40 3.86 5.52 -24.61
CA LYS A 40 4.30 4.11 -24.70
C LYS A 40 4.12 3.32 -23.38
N GLY A 41 3.13 3.70 -22.53
CA GLY A 41 2.86 3.09 -21.22
C GLY A 41 3.22 3.99 -20.06
N PHE A 42 4.17 4.91 -20.23
CA PHE A 42 4.59 5.86 -19.20
C PHE A 42 4.53 7.29 -19.73
N GLU A 43 4.04 8.21 -18.90
CA GLU A 43 3.94 9.64 -19.23
C GLU A 43 4.69 10.53 -18.24
N TYR A 44 4.61 10.21 -16.95
CA TYR A 44 5.20 10.99 -15.88
C TYR A 44 5.54 10.14 -14.65
N ALA A 45 6.75 10.29 -14.12
CA ALA A 45 7.28 9.40 -13.08
C ALA A 45 6.50 9.43 -11.74
N ARG A 46 5.81 10.54 -11.42
CA ARG A 46 4.96 10.62 -10.22
C ARG A 46 3.77 9.67 -10.33
N THR A 47 3.18 9.56 -11.52
CA THR A 47 2.07 8.63 -11.77
C THR A 47 2.58 7.21 -11.96
N GLN A 48 3.57 7.01 -12.83
CA GLN A 48 4.15 5.70 -13.14
C GLN A 48 5.63 5.83 -13.49
N ASN A 49 6.43 4.86 -13.01
CA ASN A 49 7.86 4.76 -13.34
C ASN A 49 8.22 3.29 -13.51
N PRO A 50 8.93 2.86 -14.57
CA PRO A 50 9.24 1.45 -14.81
C PRO A 50 9.94 0.78 -13.64
N THR A 51 10.90 1.44 -13.00
CA THR A 51 11.62 0.89 -11.83
C THR A 51 10.67 0.64 -10.66
N ARG A 52 9.75 1.58 -10.37
CA ARG A 52 8.75 1.40 -9.31
C ARG A 52 7.72 0.33 -9.67
N THR A 53 7.29 0.27 -10.92
CA THR A 53 6.31 -0.73 -11.41
C THR A 53 6.81 -2.14 -11.17
N VAL A 54 8.06 -2.44 -11.46
CA VAL A 54 8.66 -3.76 -11.21
C VAL A 54 8.62 -4.12 -9.73
N LEU A 55 8.92 -3.19 -8.83
CA LEU A 55 8.82 -3.42 -7.38
C LEU A 55 7.37 -3.69 -6.97
N GLU A 56 6.42 -2.90 -7.45
CA GLU A 56 4.99 -3.08 -7.16
C GLU A 56 4.47 -4.45 -7.63
N GLU A 57 4.86 -4.89 -8.83
CA GLU A 57 4.48 -6.18 -9.39
C GLU A 57 5.14 -7.36 -8.66
N ASN A 58 6.42 -7.21 -8.27
CA ASN A 58 7.12 -8.23 -7.51
C ASN A 58 6.48 -8.44 -6.14
N LEU A 59 6.22 -7.37 -5.38
CA LEU A 59 5.57 -7.43 -4.08
C LEU A 59 4.15 -8.00 -4.20
N ALA A 60 3.37 -7.58 -5.19
CA ALA A 60 2.06 -8.16 -5.44
C ALA A 60 2.14 -9.68 -5.68
N ALA A 61 3.10 -10.14 -6.48
CA ALA A 61 3.30 -11.56 -6.75
C ALA A 61 3.71 -12.35 -5.50
N LEU A 62 4.53 -11.78 -4.62
CA LEU A 62 4.96 -12.40 -3.37
C LEU A 62 3.78 -12.59 -2.40
N GLU A 63 2.90 -11.60 -2.31
CA GLU A 63 1.70 -11.62 -1.48
C GLU A 63 0.49 -12.31 -2.13
N ASN A 64 0.65 -12.89 -3.34
CA ASN A 64 -0.43 -13.44 -4.16
C ASN A 64 -1.58 -12.43 -4.38
N ALA A 65 -1.24 -11.14 -4.40
CA ALA A 65 -2.15 -10.04 -4.66
C ALA A 65 -2.20 -9.71 -6.16
N LYS A 66 -3.30 -9.07 -6.57
CA LYS A 66 -3.45 -8.59 -7.95
C LYS A 66 -2.68 -7.29 -8.21
N TYR A 67 -2.54 -6.45 -7.19
CA TYR A 67 -1.89 -5.15 -7.28
C TYR A 67 -0.99 -4.91 -6.06
N GLY A 68 0.14 -4.23 -6.29
CA GLY A 68 0.96 -3.59 -5.27
C GLY A 68 1.04 -2.09 -5.52
N ARG A 69 1.25 -1.30 -4.48
CA ARG A 69 1.49 0.14 -4.59
C ARG A 69 2.57 0.57 -3.62
N CYS A 70 3.55 1.30 -4.12
CA CYS A 70 4.64 1.82 -3.32
C CYS A 70 4.43 3.29 -2.97
N PHE A 71 4.77 3.63 -1.75
CA PHE A 71 4.74 4.99 -1.21
C PHE A 71 6.13 5.38 -0.70
N SER A 72 6.36 6.67 -0.50
CA SER A 72 7.64 7.20 -0.01
C SER A 72 7.94 6.81 1.44
N SER A 73 6.93 6.36 2.19
CA SER A 73 7.07 5.86 3.56
C SER A 73 5.89 4.97 3.94
N GLY A 74 6.06 4.14 5.00
CA GLY A 74 4.96 3.37 5.57
C GLY A 74 3.82 4.27 6.06
N MET A 75 4.12 5.42 6.66
CA MET A 75 3.09 6.38 7.06
C MET A 75 2.33 6.97 5.86
N GLY A 76 3.00 7.18 4.72
CA GLY A 76 2.33 7.57 3.47
C GLY A 76 1.39 6.48 2.95
N ALA A 77 1.76 5.22 3.10
CA ALA A 77 0.88 4.09 2.76
C ALA A 77 -0.32 4.02 3.71
N THR A 78 -0.09 4.14 5.04
CA THR A 78 -1.16 4.20 6.05
C THR A 78 -2.16 5.33 5.76
N ASP A 79 -1.66 6.53 5.51
CA ASP A 79 -2.47 7.70 5.15
C ASP A 79 -3.34 7.45 3.91
N ALA A 80 -2.76 6.84 2.87
CA ALA A 80 -3.50 6.52 1.65
C ALA A 80 -4.61 5.49 1.88
N VAL A 81 -4.40 4.51 2.76
CA VAL A 81 -5.42 3.49 3.08
C VAL A 81 -6.57 4.12 3.87
N ILE A 82 -6.29 4.97 4.86
CA ILE A 82 -7.35 5.60 5.67
C ILE A 82 -8.20 6.57 4.82
N LYS A 83 -7.63 7.19 3.80
CA LYS A 83 -8.36 8.04 2.84
C LYS A 83 -9.41 7.31 2.00
N LEU A 84 -9.49 5.99 2.07
CA LEU A 84 -10.59 5.22 1.47
C LEU A 84 -11.89 5.30 2.30
N LEU A 85 -11.83 5.83 3.52
CA LEU A 85 -12.95 5.95 4.44
C LEU A 85 -13.61 7.33 4.35
N ALA A 86 -14.88 7.38 4.73
CA ALA A 86 -15.68 8.60 4.82
C ALA A 86 -15.93 9.01 6.29
N PRO A 87 -16.21 10.29 6.57
CA PRO A 87 -16.64 10.71 7.92
C PRO A 87 -17.83 9.87 8.43
N GLY A 88 -17.71 9.36 9.65
CA GLY A 88 -18.68 8.46 10.28
C GLY A 88 -18.37 6.97 10.11
N ASP A 89 -17.41 6.61 9.24
CA ASP A 89 -16.92 5.23 9.16
C ASP A 89 -16.10 4.86 10.40
N GLU A 90 -16.14 3.58 10.74
CA GLU A 90 -15.45 3.03 11.90
C GLU A 90 -14.37 2.02 11.51
N VAL A 91 -13.25 2.10 12.21
CA VAL A 91 -12.10 1.19 12.08
C VAL A 91 -11.90 0.47 13.40
N ILE A 92 -11.87 -0.86 13.37
CA ILE A 92 -11.42 -1.66 14.52
C ILE A 92 -9.92 -1.82 14.39
N CYS A 93 -9.17 -1.42 15.41
CA CYS A 93 -7.71 -1.44 15.42
C CYS A 93 -7.18 -2.36 16.51
N THR A 94 -6.06 -3.04 16.25
CA THR A 94 -5.31 -3.61 17.37
C THR A 94 -4.97 -2.51 18.38
N HIS A 95 -5.02 -2.81 19.66
CA HIS A 95 -4.71 -1.84 20.71
C HIS A 95 -3.22 -1.47 20.77
N ASP A 96 -2.35 -2.36 20.29
CA ASP A 96 -0.90 -2.20 20.25
C ASP A 96 -0.44 -1.82 18.84
N LEU A 97 -0.62 -0.56 18.48
CA LEU A 97 -0.23 0.00 17.20
C LEU A 97 1.15 0.64 17.25
N TYR A 98 1.82 0.68 16.09
CA TYR A 98 2.94 1.59 15.90
C TYR A 98 2.53 3.02 16.29
N GLY A 99 3.35 3.67 17.12
CA GLY A 99 3.03 5.01 17.66
C GLY A 99 2.75 6.08 16.60
N GLY A 100 3.33 5.96 15.39
CA GLY A 100 3.02 6.81 14.24
C GLY A 100 1.59 6.60 13.75
N THR A 101 1.17 5.35 13.59
CA THR A 101 -0.19 4.98 13.19
C THR A 101 -1.20 5.50 14.21
N TYR A 102 -0.95 5.25 15.50
CA TYR A 102 -1.82 5.74 16.58
C TYR A 102 -1.98 7.26 16.54
N ARG A 103 -0.87 8.02 16.43
CA ARG A 103 -0.93 9.48 16.34
C ARG A 103 -1.70 9.95 15.10
N LEU A 104 -1.46 9.35 13.93
CA LEU A 104 -2.18 9.70 12.71
C LEU A 104 -3.68 9.52 12.90
N PHE A 105 -4.10 8.39 13.49
CA PHE A 105 -5.51 8.08 13.70
C PHE A 105 -6.16 9.03 14.71
N THR A 106 -5.55 9.20 15.89
CA THR A 106 -6.15 9.93 17.00
C THR A 106 -6.03 11.44 16.92
N THR A 107 -4.96 11.97 16.32
CA THR A 107 -4.75 13.43 16.26
C THR A 107 -5.15 14.05 14.93
N ILE A 108 -5.29 13.25 13.86
CA ILE A 108 -5.65 13.75 12.54
C ILE A 108 -7.02 13.21 12.12
N TYR A 109 -7.13 11.91 11.87
CA TYR A 109 -8.32 11.35 11.25
C TYR A 109 -9.58 11.34 12.13
N GLN A 110 -9.43 11.30 13.46
CA GLN A 110 -10.57 11.52 14.37
C GLN A 110 -11.19 12.90 14.17
N ASN A 111 -10.38 13.94 13.91
CA ASN A 111 -10.87 15.29 13.62
C ASN A 111 -11.61 15.39 12.28
N TYR A 112 -11.38 14.44 11.37
CA TYR A 112 -12.13 14.29 10.11
C TYR A 112 -13.33 13.36 10.23
N GLY A 113 -13.68 12.94 11.45
CA GLY A 113 -14.89 12.17 11.73
C GLY A 113 -14.76 10.67 11.52
N ILE A 114 -13.55 10.12 11.33
CA ILE A 114 -13.31 8.68 11.35
C ILE A 114 -13.24 8.21 12.81
N VAL A 115 -13.92 7.11 13.12
CA VAL A 115 -13.95 6.56 14.49
C VAL A 115 -13.02 5.35 14.58
N PHE A 116 -12.07 5.38 15.51
CA PHE A 116 -11.14 4.27 15.74
C PHE A 116 -11.46 3.59 17.08
N LYS A 117 -11.65 2.28 17.02
CA LYS A 117 -11.90 1.41 18.19
C LYS A 117 -10.67 0.53 18.41
N PHE A 118 -9.95 0.81 19.48
CA PHE A 118 -8.76 0.02 19.86
C PHE A 118 -9.22 -1.18 20.68
N VAL A 119 -8.95 -2.39 20.19
CA VAL A 119 -9.44 -3.65 20.75
C VAL A 119 -8.30 -4.63 20.82
N ASP A 120 -8.29 -5.48 21.84
CA ASP A 120 -7.43 -6.66 21.83
C ASP A 120 -7.95 -7.64 20.77
N LEU A 121 -7.23 -7.73 19.64
CA LEU A 121 -7.62 -8.60 18.53
C LEU A 121 -7.38 -10.10 18.81
N GLN A 122 -6.78 -10.47 19.94
CA GLN A 122 -6.70 -11.85 20.40
C GLN A 122 -8.02 -12.28 21.09
N ASP A 123 -8.79 -11.33 21.61
CA ASP A 123 -10.14 -11.56 22.15
C ASP A 123 -11.19 -11.47 21.05
N ILE A 124 -11.55 -12.61 20.48
CA ILE A 124 -12.55 -12.71 19.41
C ILE A 124 -13.92 -12.17 19.83
N GLU A 125 -14.32 -12.31 21.11
CA GLU A 125 -15.61 -11.81 21.57
C GLU A 125 -15.59 -10.27 21.71
N ALA A 126 -14.49 -9.69 22.15
CA ALA A 126 -14.31 -8.23 22.12
C ALA A 126 -14.36 -7.68 20.69
N VAL A 127 -13.71 -8.38 19.75
CA VAL A 127 -13.76 -8.01 18.31
C VAL A 127 -15.20 -8.05 17.80
N LYS A 128 -15.93 -9.14 18.04
CA LYS A 128 -17.34 -9.27 17.62
C LYS A 128 -18.22 -8.15 18.18
N LYS A 129 -18.04 -7.79 19.46
CA LYS A 129 -18.79 -6.69 20.11
C LYS A 129 -18.48 -5.33 19.50
N ALA A 130 -17.27 -5.13 18.99
CA ALA A 130 -16.85 -3.88 18.39
C ALA A 130 -17.49 -3.63 17.01
N PHE A 131 -17.92 -4.69 16.31
CA PHE A 131 -18.55 -4.59 15.00
C PHE A 131 -19.93 -3.95 15.06
N ASN A 132 -20.19 -3.08 14.07
CA ASN A 132 -21.53 -2.56 13.80
C ASN A 132 -21.61 -2.17 12.30
N PRO A 133 -22.77 -1.71 11.78
CA PRO A 133 -22.93 -1.36 10.37
C PRO A 133 -22.00 -0.26 9.84
N LYS A 134 -21.40 0.55 10.72
CA LYS A 134 -20.44 1.59 10.35
C LYS A 134 -19.00 1.06 10.26
N THR A 135 -18.72 -0.14 10.74
CA THR A 135 -17.40 -0.75 10.65
C THR A 135 -17.06 -1.05 9.19
N LYS A 136 -16.03 -0.39 8.66
CA LYS A 136 -15.57 -0.53 7.27
C LYS A 136 -14.20 -1.15 7.14
N MET A 137 -13.42 -1.14 8.22
CA MET A 137 -12.04 -1.59 8.18
C MET A 137 -11.64 -2.25 9.50
N ILE A 138 -10.76 -3.24 9.41
CA ILE A 138 -9.98 -3.74 10.54
C ILE A 138 -8.52 -3.43 10.22
N TRP A 139 -7.85 -2.74 11.14
CA TRP A 139 -6.42 -2.44 11.05
C TRP A 139 -5.64 -3.33 12.00
N ILE A 140 -4.79 -4.18 11.42
CA ILE A 140 -3.99 -5.17 12.15
C ILE A 140 -2.52 -4.91 11.91
N GLU A 141 -1.74 -4.85 12.96
CA GLU A 141 -0.27 -4.88 12.88
C GLU A 141 0.23 -6.15 13.58
N SER A 142 1.05 -6.93 12.89
CA SER A 142 1.67 -8.14 13.44
C SER A 142 2.95 -8.47 12.67
N PRO A 143 4.11 -8.60 13.37
CA PRO A 143 4.30 -8.27 14.79
C PRO A 143 4.12 -6.77 15.06
N THR A 144 3.84 -6.41 16.33
CA THR A 144 3.82 -5.02 16.79
C THR A 144 5.23 -4.59 17.27
N ASN A 145 5.41 -3.29 17.54
CA ASN A 145 6.64 -2.77 18.16
C ASN A 145 6.58 -2.88 19.68
N PRO A 146 7.69 -3.23 20.33
CA PRO A 146 8.98 -3.70 19.84
C PRO A 146 8.94 -5.14 19.34
#